data_a8a7b60ad6bf347cfaab6f09b8f80f21
#
_entry.id   a8a7b60ad6bf347cfaab6f09b8f80f21
#
_cell.length_a   1.000
_cell.length_b   1.000
_cell.length_c   1.000
_cell.angle_alpha   90.00
_cell.angle_beta   90.00
_cell.angle_gamma   90.00
#
_symmetry.space_group_name_H-M   'P 1'
#
loop_
_entity.id
_entity.type
_entity.pdbx_description
1 polymer ?
#
loop_
_entity_poly.entity_id
_entity_poly.type
_entity_poly.pdbx_seq_one_letter_code
_entity_poly.pdbx_strand_id
1 'polypeptide(L)'
;MAEAGRQGGTTTGAATESLAVKASGLVKWFGEGAARTLAVRGVSFEAYFGEMLYIEGPSGSGKTTLLSMISGILRPNSGSVAVEGRDIWKMTNDQLADFRLNTVGFVFQDYHLFPRLTTRENVAIPLILKKVEWDEALDRAMEYLDIVGLKDRAHLQPVKLSGGEQQRVAIARAIASRPDILIFDEPTASLDGDTGRRIVDFVKKNILNEKRCILIVTHDSRIFEYADRIMRMEDGMIKGVEKGGNEK
;
A
#
# COMPACT_ATOMS: atom_id res chain seq x y z
N MET A 1 61.89 -19.04 0.03
CA MET A 1 61.11 -18.00 0.71
C MET A 1 60.20 -17.40 -0.35
N ALA A 2 58.92 -17.74 -0.34
CA ALA A 2 57.91 -17.19 -1.20
C ALA A 2 56.69 -16.84 -0.34
N GLU A 3 56.43 -15.54 -0.18
CA GLU A 3 55.25 -15.00 0.53
C GLU A 3 54.04 -15.12 -0.36
N ALA A 4 53.04 -15.84 0.09
CA ALA A 4 51.72 -15.93 -0.52
C ALA A 4 50.85 -14.78 -0.01
N GLY A 5 50.60 -13.78 -0.87
CA GLY A 5 49.65 -12.70 -0.62
C GLY A 5 48.23 -13.24 -0.61
N ARG A 6 47.56 -13.15 0.51
CA ARG A 6 46.09 -13.36 0.66
C ARG A 6 45.37 -12.11 0.15
N GLN A 7 44.76 -12.24 -1.03
CA GLN A 7 43.74 -11.27 -1.46
C GLN A 7 42.45 -11.56 -0.69
N GLY A 8 42.08 -10.68 0.23
CA GLY A 8 40.77 -10.67 0.88
C GLY A 8 39.73 -10.11 -0.09
N GLY A 9 38.96 -10.98 -0.71
CA GLY A 9 37.75 -10.60 -1.45
C GLY A 9 36.65 -10.20 -0.47
N THR A 10 36.40 -8.91 -0.36
CA THR A 10 35.17 -8.38 0.29
C THR A 10 34.00 -8.63 -0.65
N THR A 11 33.30 -9.72 -0.46
CA THR A 11 31.96 -9.92 -1.00
C THR A 11 31.01 -9.01 -0.24
N THR A 12 30.71 -7.86 -0.83
CA THR A 12 29.51 -7.06 -0.45
C THR A 12 28.30 -7.93 -0.74
N GLY A 13 27.71 -8.51 0.32
CA GLY A 13 26.47 -9.24 0.26
C GLY A 13 25.35 -8.31 -0.22
N ALA A 14 24.91 -8.50 -1.46
CA ALA A 14 23.64 -7.97 -1.90
C ALA A 14 22.57 -8.55 -0.98
N ALA A 15 21.89 -7.71 -0.22
CA ALA A 15 20.72 -8.11 0.54
C ALA A 15 19.75 -8.72 -0.47
N THR A 16 19.42 -10.00 -0.31
CA THR A 16 18.45 -10.69 -1.16
C THR A 16 17.11 -10.03 -0.92
N GLU A 17 16.63 -9.23 -1.88
CA GLU A 17 15.34 -8.57 -1.81
C GLU A 17 14.27 -9.64 -1.61
N SER A 18 13.59 -9.61 -0.46
CA SER A 18 12.56 -10.61 -0.13
C SER A 18 11.26 -10.27 -0.84
N LEU A 19 10.75 -11.20 -1.64
CA LEU A 19 9.55 -11.01 -2.46
C LEU A 19 8.30 -10.91 -1.57
N ALA A 20 7.61 -9.77 -1.65
CA ALA A 20 6.37 -9.52 -0.92
C ALA A 20 5.13 -9.83 -1.76
N VAL A 21 5.08 -9.34 -3.00
CA VAL A 21 3.95 -9.52 -3.93
C VAL A 21 4.47 -9.97 -5.30
N LYS A 22 3.83 -11.01 -5.85
CA LYS A 22 4.02 -11.45 -7.24
C LYS A 22 2.68 -11.50 -7.95
N ALA A 23 2.51 -10.65 -8.94
CA ALA A 23 1.40 -10.69 -9.88
C ALA A 23 1.85 -11.37 -11.18
N SER A 24 1.03 -12.27 -11.72
CA SER A 24 1.37 -13.02 -12.94
C SER A 24 0.18 -13.07 -13.89
N GLY A 25 0.30 -12.43 -15.04
CA GLY A 25 -0.66 -12.46 -16.13
C GLY A 25 -2.07 -11.97 -15.76
N LEU A 26 -2.17 -10.96 -14.89
CA LEU A 26 -3.47 -10.47 -14.40
C LEU A 26 -4.30 -9.86 -15.52
N VAL A 27 -5.52 -10.34 -15.67
CA VAL A 27 -6.52 -9.79 -16.59
C VAL A 27 -7.80 -9.46 -15.83
N LYS A 28 -8.35 -8.29 -16.09
CA LYS A 28 -9.66 -7.88 -15.56
C LYS A 28 -10.46 -7.12 -16.61
N TRP A 29 -11.70 -7.55 -16.81
CA TRP A 29 -12.70 -6.83 -17.59
C TRP A 29 -13.97 -6.62 -16.78
N PHE A 30 -14.71 -5.59 -17.16
CA PHE A 30 -16.05 -5.27 -16.66
C PHE A 30 -17.05 -5.25 -17.80
N GLY A 31 -18.33 -5.43 -17.49
CA GLY A 31 -19.40 -5.49 -18.47
C GLY A 31 -19.48 -6.83 -19.22
N GLU A 32 -20.48 -6.94 -20.10
CA GLU A 32 -20.77 -8.14 -20.89
C GLU A 32 -20.91 -7.81 -22.38
N GLY A 33 -20.68 -8.80 -23.22
CA GLY A 33 -20.86 -8.67 -24.68
C GLY A 33 -20.07 -7.50 -25.28
N ALA A 34 -20.75 -6.68 -26.08
CA ALA A 34 -20.16 -5.53 -26.77
C ALA A 34 -19.77 -4.37 -25.82
N ALA A 35 -20.33 -4.33 -24.61
CA ALA A 35 -19.99 -3.30 -23.60
C ALA A 35 -18.80 -3.70 -22.70
N ARG A 36 -18.09 -4.77 -23.04
CA ARG A 36 -16.96 -5.28 -22.26
C ARG A 36 -15.78 -4.33 -22.34
N THR A 37 -15.34 -3.82 -21.18
CA THR A 37 -14.17 -2.95 -21.05
C THR A 37 -13.05 -3.72 -20.37
N LEU A 38 -11.89 -3.82 -21.01
CA LEU A 38 -10.69 -4.50 -20.49
C LEU A 38 -9.86 -3.50 -19.69
N ALA A 39 -9.94 -3.59 -18.35
CA ALA A 39 -9.28 -2.66 -17.44
C ALA A 39 -7.82 -3.06 -17.14
N VAL A 40 -7.49 -4.36 -17.10
CA VAL A 40 -6.13 -4.87 -16.89
C VAL A 40 -5.87 -5.98 -17.90
N ARG A 41 -4.70 -5.93 -18.59
CA ARG A 41 -4.41 -6.68 -19.80
C ARG A 41 -3.10 -7.48 -19.68
N GLY A 42 -3.11 -8.56 -18.86
CA GLY A 42 -1.96 -9.46 -18.72
C GLY A 42 -0.81 -8.87 -17.90
N VAL A 43 -1.12 -8.08 -16.88
CA VAL A 43 -0.12 -7.43 -16.01
C VAL A 43 0.63 -8.45 -15.18
N SER A 44 1.96 -8.37 -15.22
CA SER A 44 2.87 -9.14 -14.37
C SER A 44 3.93 -8.21 -13.76
N PHE A 45 4.15 -8.31 -12.44
CA PHE A 45 5.18 -7.57 -11.73
C PHE A 45 5.51 -8.23 -10.38
N GLU A 46 6.61 -7.79 -9.79
CA GLU A 46 7.05 -8.17 -8.46
C GLU A 46 7.27 -6.92 -7.61
N ALA A 47 6.90 -7.01 -6.32
CA ALA A 47 7.19 -6.01 -5.31
C ALA A 47 7.85 -6.67 -4.10
N TYR A 48 8.76 -5.96 -3.44
CA TYR A 48 9.63 -6.51 -2.42
C TYR A 48 9.37 -5.88 -1.05
N PHE A 49 9.76 -6.58 -0.01
CA PHE A 49 9.81 -6.00 1.32
C PHE A 49 10.92 -4.95 1.41
N GLY A 50 10.66 -3.88 2.17
CA GLY A 50 11.58 -2.77 2.32
C GLY A 50 11.48 -1.72 1.22
N GLU A 51 10.60 -1.89 0.20
CA GLU A 51 10.45 -0.91 -0.88
C GLU A 51 9.13 -0.14 -0.87
N MET A 52 9.19 1.06 -1.45
CA MET A 52 8.03 1.81 -1.92
C MET A 52 7.96 1.72 -3.44
N LEU A 53 7.07 0.87 -3.96
CA LEU A 53 6.79 0.77 -5.40
C LEU A 53 5.64 1.70 -5.77
N TYR A 54 5.90 2.64 -6.68
CA TYR A 54 4.89 3.51 -7.25
C TYR A 54 4.34 2.93 -8.54
N ILE A 55 3.02 3.10 -8.72
CA ILE A 55 2.31 2.73 -9.94
C ILE A 55 1.77 4.03 -10.53
N GLU A 56 2.46 4.54 -11.54
CA GLU A 56 2.13 5.78 -12.24
C GLU A 56 1.27 5.49 -13.47
N GLY A 57 0.42 6.42 -13.84
CA GLY A 57 -0.30 6.40 -15.11
C GLY A 57 -1.52 7.29 -15.12
N PRO A 58 -2.09 7.58 -16.30
CA PRO A 58 -3.26 8.44 -16.43
C PRO A 58 -4.49 7.85 -15.75
N SER A 59 -5.50 8.70 -15.52
CA SER A 59 -6.81 8.23 -15.04
C SER A 59 -7.40 7.20 -16.02
N GLY A 60 -8.00 6.14 -15.48
CA GLY A 60 -8.54 5.04 -16.29
C GLY A 60 -7.52 4.01 -16.77
N SER A 61 -6.23 4.13 -16.48
CA SER A 61 -5.22 3.15 -16.91
C SER A 61 -5.28 1.79 -16.18
N GLY A 62 -6.20 1.62 -15.20
CA GLY A 62 -6.41 0.34 -14.51
C GLY A 62 -5.69 0.21 -13.15
N LYS A 63 -5.03 1.25 -12.64
CA LYS A 63 -4.25 1.24 -11.38
C LYS A 63 -5.05 0.80 -10.16
N THR A 64 -6.17 1.46 -9.88
CA THR A 64 -7.07 1.11 -8.76
C THR A 64 -7.61 -0.32 -8.90
N THR A 65 -7.90 -0.75 -10.14
CA THR A 65 -8.31 -2.13 -10.43
C THR A 65 -7.20 -3.12 -10.08
N LEU A 66 -5.96 -2.79 -10.44
CA LEU A 66 -4.78 -3.61 -10.11
C LEU A 66 -4.59 -3.71 -8.59
N LEU A 67 -4.62 -2.57 -7.86
CA LEU A 67 -4.54 -2.58 -6.39
C LEU A 67 -5.65 -3.40 -5.74
N SER A 68 -6.88 -3.29 -6.26
CA SER A 68 -8.02 -4.06 -5.75
C SER A 68 -7.84 -5.57 -5.96
N MET A 69 -7.16 -5.98 -7.04
CA MET A 69 -6.83 -7.39 -7.24
C MET A 69 -5.71 -7.89 -6.31
N ILE A 70 -4.71 -7.07 -6.04
CA ILE A 70 -3.59 -7.41 -5.15
C ILE A 70 -4.07 -7.49 -3.70
N SER A 71 -4.96 -6.59 -3.31
CA SER A 71 -5.50 -6.53 -1.93
C SER A 71 -6.55 -7.60 -1.61
N GLY A 72 -6.92 -8.46 -2.59
CA GLY A 72 -7.96 -9.47 -2.37
C GLY A 72 -9.39 -8.91 -2.34
N ILE A 73 -9.62 -7.69 -2.84
CA ILE A 73 -10.96 -7.07 -2.94
C ILE A 73 -11.66 -7.49 -4.24
N LEU A 74 -10.94 -7.51 -5.36
CA LEU A 74 -11.49 -7.77 -6.68
C LEU A 74 -10.82 -8.98 -7.33
N ARG A 75 -11.57 -10.05 -7.55
CA ARG A 75 -11.03 -11.24 -8.22
C ARG A 75 -10.68 -10.96 -9.67
N PRO A 76 -9.47 -11.30 -10.16
CA PRO A 76 -9.12 -11.22 -11.57
C PRO A 76 -9.96 -12.22 -12.40
N ASN A 77 -10.09 -11.98 -13.69
CA ASN A 77 -10.70 -12.93 -14.61
C ASN A 77 -9.70 -14.02 -15.02
N SER A 78 -8.40 -13.70 -15.04
CA SER A 78 -7.32 -14.67 -15.21
C SER A 78 -6.03 -14.14 -14.59
N GLY A 79 -5.03 -15.00 -14.45
CA GLY A 79 -3.79 -14.74 -13.77
C GLY A 79 -3.82 -15.09 -12.28
N SER A 80 -2.73 -14.80 -11.57
CA SER A 80 -2.58 -15.12 -10.14
C SER A 80 -1.92 -13.98 -9.39
N VAL A 81 -2.20 -13.88 -8.09
CA VAL A 81 -1.51 -12.99 -7.15
C VAL A 81 -0.99 -13.83 -6.00
N ALA A 82 0.32 -13.88 -5.84
CA ALA A 82 0.94 -14.45 -4.67
C ALA A 82 1.43 -13.33 -3.74
N VAL A 83 1.03 -13.39 -2.48
CA VAL A 83 1.53 -12.54 -1.39
C VAL A 83 2.24 -13.44 -0.41
N GLU A 84 3.49 -13.13 -0.09
CA GLU A 84 4.34 -14.01 0.74
C GLU A 84 4.36 -15.48 0.26
N GLY A 85 4.39 -15.67 -1.07
CA GLY A 85 4.39 -16.98 -1.70
C GLY A 85 3.03 -17.72 -1.73
N ARG A 86 1.98 -17.15 -1.13
CA ARG A 86 0.63 -17.75 -1.10
C ARG A 86 -0.28 -17.14 -2.16
N ASP A 87 -0.85 -17.94 -3.05
CA ASP A 87 -1.84 -17.49 -4.04
C ASP A 87 -3.16 -17.12 -3.33
N ILE A 88 -3.43 -15.81 -3.23
CA ILE A 88 -4.60 -15.29 -2.50
C ILE A 88 -5.93 -15.66 -3.18
N TRP A 89 -5.93 -15.92 -4.49
CA TRP A 89 -7.15 -16.23 -5.22
C TRP A 89 -7.52 -17.71 -5.19
N LYS A 90 -6.68 -18.56 -4.56
CA LYS A 90 -7.00 -19.95 -4.18
C LYS A 90 -7.55 -20.05 -2.75
N MET A 91 -7.56 -18.98 -1.99
CA MET A 91 -8.12 -18.92 -0.64
C MET A 91 -9.66 -19.00 -0.67
N THR A 92 -10.24 -19.56 0.39
CA THR A 92 -11.68 -19.46 0.67
C THR A 92 -12.05 -18.01 1.01
N ASN A 93 -13.35 -17.69 1.03
CA ASN A 93 -13.79 -16.34 1.38
C ASN A 93 -13.36 -15.92 2.80
N ASP A 94 -13.40 -16.84 3.74
CA ASP A 94 -12.98 -16.59 5.14
C ASP A 94 -11.46 -16.36 5.22
N GLN A 95 -10.67 -17.20 4.55
CA GLN A 95 -9.22 -17.03 4.46
C GLN A 95 -8.84 -15.71 3.78
N LEU A 96 -9.60 -15.30 2.76
CA LEU A 96 -9.37 -14.04 2.06
C LEU A 96 -9.78 -12.83 2.94
N ALA A 97 -10.80 -12.97 3.78
CA ALA A 97 -11.16 -11.96 4.78
C ALA A 97 -10.06 -11.82 5.84
N ASP A 98 -9.56 -12.94 6.36
CA ASP A 98 -8.43 -12.97 7.30
C ASP A 98 -7.15 -12.40 6.69
N PHE A 99 -6.86 -12.72 5.42
CA PHE A 99 -5.75 -12.15 4.68
C PHE A 99 -5.85 -10.61 4.61
N ARG A 100 -7.02 -10.07 4.22
CA ARG A 100 -7.21 -8.61 4.18
C ARG A 100 -7.03 -7.97 5.54
N LEU A 101 -7.55 -8.59 6.60
CA LEU A 101 -7.48 -8.05 7.95
C LEU A 101 -6.05 -8.08 8.52
N ASN A 102 -5.28 -9.12 8.23
CA ASN A 102 -3.99 -9.36 8.88
C ASN A 102 -2.79 -8.90 8.05
N THR A 103 -2.87 -8.97 6.72
CA THR A 103 -1.73 -8.77 5.82
C THR A 103 -1.81 -7.45 5.05
N VAL A 104 -3.02 -6.90 4.81
CA VAL A 104 -3.19 -5.72 3.96
C VAL A 104 -3.72 -4.53 4.75
N GLY A 105 -3.02 -3.40 4.69
CA GLY A 105 -3.55 -2.09 5.07
C GLY A 105 -3.86 -1.30 3.80
N PHE A 106 -5.09 -0.80 3.67
CA PHE A 106 -5.51 -0.05 2.48
C PHE A 106 -5.92 1.37 2.85
N VAL A 107 -5.34 2.36 2.18
CA VAL A 107 -5.69 3.78 2.26
C VAL A 107 -6.31 4.18 0.92
N PHE A 108 -7.61 4.46 0.95
CA PHE A 108 -8.39 4.87 -0.23
C PHE A 108 -8.24 6.36 -0.51
N GLN A 109 -8.44 6.77 -1.74
CA GLN A 109 -8.42 8.16 -2.19
C GLN A 109 -9.37 9.06 -1.39
N ASP A 110 -10.60 8.60 -1.12
CA ASP A 110 -11.64 9.31 -0.34
C ASP A 110 -11.59 8.97 1.15
N TYR A 111 -10.47 8.42 1.65
CA TYR A 111 -10.21 8.02 3.02
C TYR A 111 -11.16 6.94 3.56
N HIS A 112 -12.41 6.89 3.15
CA HIS A 112 -13.48 5.99 3.62
C HIS A 112 -13.55 5.90 5.15
N LEU A 113 -13.46 7.04 5.83
CA LEU A 113 -13.66 7.12 7.27
C LEU A 113 -15.15 6.99 7.59
N PHE A 114 -15.47 6.36 8.71
CA PHE A 114 -16.84 6.28 9.22
C PHE A 114 -17.22 7.62 9.83
N PRO A 115 -18.15 8.38 9.23
CA PRO A 115 -18.38 9.78 9.59
C PRO A 115 -19.03 9.96 10.97
N ARG A 116 -19.70 8.92 11.48
CA ARG A 116 -20.36 8.94 12.80
C ARG A 116 -19.46 8.49 13.95
N LEU A 117 -18.33 7.85 13.63
CA LEU A 117 -17.34 7.43 14.60
C LEU A 117 -16.34 8.55 14.84
N THR A 118 -15.81 8.63 16.04
CA THR A 118 -14.68 9.49 16.37
C THR A 118 -13.42 9.04 15.63
N THR A 119 -12.41 9.88 15.60
CA THR A 119 -11.10 9.60 15.06
C THR A 119 -10.49 8.33 15.71
N ARG A 120 -10.56 8.23 17.05
CA ARG A 120 -10.09 7.06 17.79
C ARG A 120 -10.83 5.78 17.43
N GLU A 121 -12.15 5.84 17.36
CA GLU A 121 -12.97 4.70 16.98
C GLU A 121 -12.71 4.24 15.54
N ASN A 122 -12.51 5.17 14.60
CA ASN A 122 -12.10 4.82 13.23
C ASN A 122 -10.81 4.00 13.19
N VAL A 123 -9.82 4.38 13.98
CA VAL A 123 -8.53 3.67 14.06
C VAL A 123 -8.66 2.34 14.80
N ALA A 124 -9.56 2.22 15.75
CA ALA A 124 -9.80 0.99 16.52
C ALA A 124 -10.47 -0.13 15.71
N ILE A 125 -11.20 0.19 14.61
CA ILE A 125 -11.97 -0.80 13.83
C ILE A 125 -11.17 -2.07 13.48
N PRO A 126 -9.98 -2.02 12.88
CA PRO A 126 -9.25 -3.23 12.54
C PRO A 126 -8.83 -4.04 13.77
N LEU A 127 -8.62 -3.42 14.91
CA LEU A 127 -8.31 -4.11 16.18
C LEU A 127 -9.54 -4.85 16.71
N ILE A 128 -10.71 -4.22 16.65
CA ILE A 128 -11.99 -4.83 17.03
C ILE A 128 -12.31 -6.04 16.12
N LEU A 129 -12.07 -5.91 14.82
CA LEU A 129 -12.22 -7.02 13.88
C LEU A 129 -11.25 -8.17 14.17
N LYS A 130 -10.08 -7.89 14.78
CA LYS A 130 -9.14 -8.87 15.31
C LYS A 130 -9.53 -9.40 16.70
N LYS A 131 -10.74 -9.12 17.16
CA LYS A 131 -11.30 -9.55 18.45
C LYS A 131 -10.54 -9.01 19.68
N VAL A 132 -9.86 -7.88 19.53
CA VAL A 132 -9.35 -7.11 20.68
C VAL A 132 -10.54 -6.49 21.41
N GLU A 133 -10.55 -6.58 22.74
CA GLU A 133 -11.59 -5.97 23.56
C GLU A 133 -11.71 -4.47 23.29
N TRP A 134 -12.93 -3.93 23.43
CA TRP A 134 -13.26 -2.56 23.02
C TRP A 134 -12.34 -1.51 23.64
N ASP A 135 -12.21 -1.53 24.97
CA ASP A 135 -11.41 -0.52 25.68
C ASP A 135 -9.92 -0.63 25.32
N GLU A 136 -9.40 -1.85 25.23
CA GLU A 136 -8.03 -2.11 24.78
C GLU A 136 -7.81 -1.67 23.32
N ALA A 137 -8.77 -1.89 22.43
CA ALA A 137 -8.70 -1.45 21.04
C ALA A 137 -8.65 0.09 20.94
N LEU A 138 -9.43 0.77 21.77
CA LEU A 138 -9.41 2.22 21.86
C LEU A 138 -8.07 2.74 22.39
N ASP A 139 -7.51 2.13 23.43
CA ASP A 139 -6.21 2.54 23.98
C ASP A 139 -5.08 2.34 22.97
N ARG A 140 -5.04 1.20 22.29
CA ARG A 140 -4.09 0.95 21.19
C ARG A 140 -4.28 1.93 20.03
N ALA A 141 -5.51 2.32 19.70
CA ALA A 141 -5.78 3.31 18.67
C ALA A 141 -5.15 4.67 18.99
N MET A 142 -5.05 5.04 20.28
CA MET A 142 -4.35 6.27 20.71
C MET A 142 -2.86 6.24 20.39
N GLU A 143 -2.21 5.08 20.47
CA GLU A 143 -0.79 4.93 20.08
C GLU A 143 -0.60 5.22 18.59
N TYR A 144 -1.48 4.68 17.72
CA TYR A 144 -1.42 4.95 16.28
C TYR A 144 -1.76 6.40 15.94
N LEU A 145 -2.66 7.04 16.68
CA LEU A 145 -2.95 8.46 16.52
C LEU A 145 -1.78 9.33 16.97
N ASP A 146 -1.04 8.92 17.98
CA ASP A 146 0.19 9.59 18.43
C ASP A 146 1.27 9.52 17.34
N ILE A 147 1.47 8.34 16.72
CA ILE A 147 2.40 8.15 15.59
C ILE A 147 2.12 9.13 14.45
N VAL A 148 0.84 9.38 14.12
CA VAL A 148 0.46 10.30 13.04
C VAL A 148 0.24 11.75 13.49
N GLY A 149 0.52 12.07 14.76
CA GLY A 149 0.42 13.43 15.33
C GLY A 149 -1.02 13.92 15.48
N LEU A 150 -1.98 13.04 15.81
CA LEU A 150 -3.41 13.36 15.94
C LEU A 150 -4.01 12.94 17.28
N LYS A 151 -3.19 12.71 18.31
CA LYS A 151 -3.65 12.31 19.64
C LYS A 151 -4.69 13.27 20.21
N ASP A 152 -4.47 14.58 20.07
CA ASP A 152 -5.37 15.63 20.55
C ASP A 152 -6.70 15.72 19.75
N ARG A 153 -6.77 15.09 18.59
CA ARG A 153 -7.93 15.00 17.70
C ARG A 153 -8.75 13.72 17.89
N ALA A 154 -8.36 12.83 18.81
CA ALA A 154 -8.92 11.49 19.00
C ALA A 154 -10.44 11.49 19.20
N HIS A 155 -10.99 12.50 19.87
CA HIS A 155 -12.42 12.64 20.19
C HIS A 155 -13.25 13.30 19.08
N LEU A 156 -12.60 13.84 18.03
CA LEU A 156 -13.32 14.51 16.93
C LEU A 156 -13.83 13.48 15.91
N GLN A 157 -14.95 13.82 15.28
CA GLN A 157 -15.45 13.10 14.10
C GLN A 157 -14.72 13.58 12.83
N PRO A 158 -14.61 12.75 11.79
CA PRO A 158 -13.90 13.07 10.55
C PRO A 158 -14.33 14.39 9.90
N VAL A 159 -15.61 14.74 9.95
CA VAL A 159 -16.14 15.99 9.39
C VAL A 159 -15.53 17.26 10.00
N LYS A 160 -14.94 17.16 11.21
CA LYS A 160 -14.27 18.26 11.91
C LYS A 160 -12.75 18.33 11.64
N LEU A 161 -12.25 17.45 10.79
CA LEU A 161 -10.84 17.35 10.43
C LEU A 161 -10.57 17.95 9.04
N SER A 162 -9.41 18.55 8.87
CA SER A 162 -8.91 18.92 7.53
C SER A 162 -8.63 17.67 6.69
N GLY A 163 -8.55 17.81 5.36
CA GLY A 163 -8.24 16.69 4.46
C GLY A 163 -6.94 15.96 4.83
N GLY A 164 -5.88 16.70 5.16
CA GLY A 164 -4.61 16.12 5.61
C GLY A 164 -4.71 15.40 6.96
N GLU A 165 -5.57 15.87 7.89
CA GLU A 165 -5.85 15.16 9.14
C GLU A 165 -6.65 13.88 8.87
N GLN A 166 -7.67 13.92 8.01
CA GLN A 166 -8.44 12.73 7.61
C GLN A 166 -7.54 11.68 6.94
N GLN A 167 -6.62 12.11 6.08
CA GLN A 167 -5.63 11.23 5.47
C GLN A 167 -4.77 10.53 6.54
N ARG A 168 -4.26 11.29 7.52
CA ARG A 168 -3.47 10.69 8.62
C ARG A 168 -4.29 9.72 9.47
N VAL A 169 -5.57 9.99 9.70
CA VAL A 169 -6.47 9.02 10.37
C VAL A 169 -6.61 7.74 9.55
N ALA A 170 -6.79 7.85 8.23
CA ALA A 170 -6.88 6.69 7.34
C ALA A 170 -5.57 5.86 7.35
N ILE A 171 -4.41 6.53 7.41
CA ILE A 171 -3.10 5.88 7.58
C ILE A 171 -3.02 5.17 8.93
N ALA A 172 -3.36 5.86 10.04
CA ALA A 172 -3.36 5.26 11.37
C ALA A 172 -4.24 4.01 11.43
N ARG A 173 -5.44 4.07 10.86
CA ARG A 173 -6.35 2.92 10.73
C ARG A 173 -5.71 1.78 9.91
N ALA A 174 -5.10 2.10 8.79
CA ALA A 174 -4.49 1.10 7.92
C ALA A 174 -3.32 0.36 8.59
N ILE A 175 -2.51 1.06 9.41
CA ILE A 175 -1.37 0.46 10.12
C ILE A 175 -1.74 -0.19 11.46
N ALA A 176 -2.93 0.04 11.99
CA ALA A 176 -3.35 -0.48 13.30
C ALA A 176 -3.39 -2.01 13.34
N SER A 177 -3.72 -2.66 12.22
CA SER A 177 -3.64 -4.13 12.10
C SER A 177 -2.21 -4.66 11.97
N ARG A 178 -1.19 -3.80 11.89
CA ARG A 178 0.23 -4.14 11.64
C ARG A 178 0.41 -4.95 10.36
N PRO A 179 -0.06 -4.47 9.21
CA PRO A 179 0.02 -5.19 7.96
C PRO A 179 1.45 -5.24 7.41
N ASP A 180 1.74 -6.28 6.63
CA ASP A 180 3.00 -6.42 5.90
C ASP A 180 2.96 -5.70 4.55
N ILE A 181 1.76 -5.56 3.96
CA ILE A 181 1.52 -4.85 2.70
C ILE A 181 0.67 -3.60 2.97
N LEU A 182 1.19 -2.43 2.62
CA LEU A 182 0.42 -1.19 2.65
C LEU A 182 0.14 -0.70 1.24
N ILE A 183 -1.10 -0.38 0.97
CA ILE A 183 -1.59 0.07 -0.33
C ILE A 183 -2.20 1.46 -0.18
N PHE A 184 -1.75 2.39 -1.02
CA PHE A 184 -2.26 3.75 -1.09
C PHE A 184 -2.82 4.02 -2.49
N ASP A 185 -4.08 4.37 -2.57
CA ASP A 185 -4.72 4.78 -3.82
C ASP A 185 -4.84 6.30 -3.83
N GLU A 186 -4.02 6.97 -4.65
CA GLU A 186 -3.95 8.42 -4.85
C GLU A 186 -3.86 9.23 -3.51
N PRO A 187 -2.86 8.95 -2.64
CA PRO A 187 -2.84 9.50 -1.28
C PRO A 187 -2.67 11.02 -1.19
N THR A 188 -2.34 11.69 -2.28
CA THR A 188 -2.10 13.15 -2.32
C THR A 188 -3.12 13.91 -3.16
N ALA A 189 -4.08 13.22 -3.80
CA ALA A 189 -4.98 13.81 -4.79
C ALA A 189 -5.84 14.98 -4.24
N SER A 190 -6.24 14.91 -2.97
CA SER A 190 -7.07 15.92 -2.30
C SER A 190 -6.28 16.88 -1.39
N LEU A 191 -4.93 16.87 -1.51
CA LEU A 191 -4.05 17.65 -0.64
C LEU A 191 -3.26 18.70 -1.44
N ASP A 192 -2.92 19.80 -0.77
CA ASP A 192 -1.91 20.70 -1.30
C ASP A 192 -0.53 19.99 -1.37
N GLY A 193 0.36 20.53 -2.22
CA GLY A 193 1.64 19.88 -2.51
C GLY A 193 2.55 19.68 -1.31
N ASP A 194 2.54 20.61 -0.37
CA ASP A 194 3.42 20.56 0.81
C ASP A 194 2.87 19.54 1.82
N THR A 195 1.57 19.49 1.99
CA THR A 195 0.90 18.49 2.85
C THR A 195 1.07 17.08 2.27
N GLY A 196 0.90 16.93 0.95
CA GLY A 196 1.11 15.64 0.27
C GLY A 196 2.53 15.10 0.46
N ARG A 197 3.56 15.93 0.20
CA ARG A 197 4.96 15.55 0.44
C ARG A 197 5.24 15.15 1.89
N ARG A 198 4.76 15.95 2.87
CA ARG A 198 4.94 15.63 4.30
C ARG A 198 4.33 14.30 4.69
N ILE A 199 3.18 13.94 4.14
CA ILE A 199 2.55 12.64 4.41
C ILE A 199 3.38 11.49 3.84
N VAL A 200 3.86 11.61 2.60
CA VAL A 200 4.66 10.56 1.97
C VAL A 200 6.03 10.42 2.65
N ASP A 201 6.68 11.55 2.99
CA ASP A 201 7.91 11.55 3.77
C ASP A 201 7.73 10.87 5.13
N PHE A 202 6.63 11.19 5.82
CA PHE A 202 6.26 10.53 7.07
C PHE A 202 6.09 9.02 6.89
N VAL A 203 5.39 8.57 5.84
CA VAL A 203 5.21 7.14 5.54
C VAL A 203 6.56 6.47 5.29
N LYS A 204 7.44 7.08 4.48
CA LYS A 204 8.77 6.55 4.19
C LYS A 204 9.64 6.44 5.43
N LYS A 205 9.66 7.45 6.30
CA LYS A 205 10.55 7.50 7.48
C LYS A 205 10.06 6.71 8.68
N ASN A 206 8.74 6.62 8.88
CA ASN A 206 8.18 6.10 10.14
C ASN A 206 7.39 4.80 9.98
N ILE A 207 6.97 4.47 8.75
CA ILE A 207 6.09 3.31 8.51
C ILE A 207 6.81 2.24 7.68
N LEU A 208 7.60 2.62 6.66
CA LEU A 208 8.40 1.67 5.88
C LEU A 208 9.48 1.03 6.77
N ASN A 209 9.66 -0.26 6.63
CA ASN A 209 10.73 -1.03 7.26
C ASN A 209 10.99 -2.31 6.44
N GLU A 210 12.04 -3.06 6.80
CA GLU A 210 12.47 -4.29 6.10
C GLU A 210 11.41 -5.40 5.98
N LYS A 211 10.32 -5.33 6.75
CA LYS A 211 9.23 -6.31 6.75
C LYS A 211 7.96 -5.78 6.12
N ARG A 212 8.00 -4.61 5.50
CA ARG A 212 6.81 -3.98 4.91
C ARG A 212 7.05 -3.59 3.47
N CYS A 213 6.12 -3.95 2.60
CA CYS A 213 6.05 -3.48 1.22
C CYS A 213 4.98 -2.40 1.12
N ILE A 214 5.29 -1.29 0.42
CA ILE A 214 4.35 -0.19 0.22
C ILE A 214 4.11 -0.01 -1.28
N LEU A 215 2.85 -0.09 -1.68
CA LEU A 215 2.38 0.16 -3.05
C LEU A 215 1.62 1.48 -3.08
N ILE A 216 2.04 2.42 -3.91
CA ILE A 216 1.38 3.72 -4.05
C ILE A 216 0.94 3.91 -5.50
N VAL A 217 -0.35 4.04 -5.74
CA VAL A 217 -0.88 4.52 -7.02
C VAL A 217 -0.96 6.02 -6.97
N THR A 218 -0.40 6.69 -7.97
CA THR A 218 -0.47 8.14 -8.09
C THR A 218 -0.17 8.62 -9.50
N HIS A 219 -0.66 9.80 -9.83
CA HIS A 219 -0.26 10.59 -11.01
C HIS A 219 0.50 11.87 -10.59
N ASP A 220 0.76 12.04 -9.30
CA ASP A 220 1.42 13.19 -8.73
C ASP A 220 2.95 13.05 -8.78
N SER A 221 3.57 13.67 -9.77
CA SER A 221 5.04 13.64 -9.92
C SER A 221 5.81 14.28 -8.77
N ARG A 222 5.15 15.12 -7.95
CA ARG A 222 5.79 15.82 -6.82
C ARG A 222 6.28 14.89 -5.71
N ILE A 223 5.79 13.64 -5.69
CA ILE A 223 6.17 12.64 -4.69
C ILE A 223 7.03 11.50 -5.27
N PHE A 224 7.41 11.54 -6.55
CA PHE A 224 8.21 10.48 -7.18
C PHE A 224 9.61 10.34 -6.59
N GLU A 225 10.15 11.40 -6.00
CA GLU A 225 11.43 11.36 -5.29
C GLU A 225 11.48 10.37 -4.10
N TYR A 226 10.32 10.00 -3.56
CA TYR A 226 10.21 9.04 -2.45
C TYR A 226 10.13 7.59 -2.92
N ALA A 227 9.86 7.34 -4.19
CA ALA A 227 9.78 5.98 -4.74
C ALA A 227 11.14 5.30 -4.75
N ASP A 228 11.19 4.00 -4.49
CA ASP A 228 12.37 3.17 -4.74
C ASP A 228 12.32 2.62 -6.19
N ARG A 229 11.10 2.33 -6.67
CA ARG A 229 10.82 1.97 -8.07
C ARG A 229 9.51 2.60 -8.53
N ILE A 230 9.43 2.93 -9.82
CA ILE A 230 8.23 3.47 -10.47
C ILE A 230 7.84 2.54 -11.63
N MET A 231 6.63 2.01 -11.56
CA MET A 231 6.03 1.18 -12.59
C MET A 231 5.01 2.01 -13.37
N ARG A 232 5.24 2.20 -14.67
CA ARG A 232 4.32 2.96 -15.53
C ARG A 232 3.24 2.07 -16.12
N MET A 233 1.99 2.46 -15.91
CA MET A 233 0.82 1.75 -16.38
C MET A 233 -0.02 2.61 -17.32
N GLU A 234 -0.31 2.09 -18.51
CA GLU A 234 -1.12 2.75 -19.54
C GLU A 234 -2.00 1.70 -20.23
N ASP A 235 -3.27 2.04 -20.51
CA ASP A 235 -4.23 1.16 -21.19
C ASP A 235 -4.32 -0.25 -20.63
N GLY A 236 -4.23 -0.38 -19.30
CA GLY A 236 -4.29 -1.65 -18.61
C GLY A 236 -3.02 -2.52 -18.67
N MET A 237 -1.91 -1.98 -19.18
CA MET A 237 -0.63 -2.68 -19.35
C MET A 237 0.52 -1.96 -18.65
N ILE A 238 1.53 -2.69 -18.19
CA ILE A 238 2.80 -2.12 -17.75
C ILE A 238 3.62 -1.76 -19.00
N LYS A 239 4.09 -0.51 -19.07
CA LYS A 239 4.94 0.00 -20.15
C LYS A 239 6.44 -0.04 -19.79
N GLY A 240 6.75 0.02 -18.52
CA GLY A 240 8.11 -0.03 -18.01
C GLY A 240 8.16 0.05 -16.49
N VAL A 241 9.32 -0.32 -15.96
CA VAL A 241 9.67 -0.15 -14.54
C VAL A 241 11.04 0.49 -14.49
N GLU A 242 11.17 1.58 -13.75
CA GLU A 242 12.41 2.32 -13.58
C GLU A 242 12.74 2.47 -12.09
N LYS A 243 14.02 2.73 -11.77
CA LYS A 243 14.40 3.12 -10.42
C LYS A 243 13.77 4.47 -10.09
N GLY A 244 13.22 4.58 -8.88
CA GLY A 244 12.79 5.83 -8.32
C GLY A 244 13.96 6.62 -7.72
N GLY A 245 13.66 7.84 -7.25
CA GLY A 245 14.69 8.74 -6.76
C GLY A 245 15.29 9.58 -7.89
N ASN A 246 15.61 10.83 -7.60
CA ASN A 246 16.40 11.66 -8.51
C ASN A 246 17.80 11.05 -8.62
N GLU A 247 18.14 10.41 -9.75
CA GLU A 247 19.53 10.32 -10.15
C GLU A 247 20.04 11.77 -10.31
N LYS A 248 20.83 12.22 -9.32
CA LYS A 248 21.69 13.40 -9.44
C LYS A 248 23.06 12.96 -9.88
#